data_5ca405f98ccba10f9db25ace3c7c4706
#
_entry.id   5ca405f98ccba10f9db25ace3c7c4706
#
_cell.length_a   1.000
_cell.length_b   1.000
_cell.length_c   1.000
_cell.angle_alpha   90.00
_cell.angle_beta   90.00
_cell.angle_gamma   90.00
#
_symmetry.space_group_name_H-M   'P 1'
#
loop_
_entity.id
_entity.type
_entity.pdbx_description
1 polymer ?
#
loop_
_entity_poly.entity_id
_entity_poly.type
_entity_poly.pdbx_seq_one_letter_code
_entity_poly.pdbx_strand_id
1 'polypeptide(L)'
;MADLDDRRIETVKRHMALEITHDWDGVLATFDHPRYELMGPGTVFDGEAAVRSYFAMSREPFPDQANEIIAIAADGEHDTVLVEFWLTGTHLGPLKLGLRTIEPTGKAFRIRMAASFEFAPGSDRIVCERPYYDQSAVLRALGIV
;
A
#
# COMPACT_ATOMS: atom_id res chain seq x y z
N MET A 1 24.74 15.15 5.40
CA MET A 1 23.64 15.21 4.42
C MET A 1 23.27 13.79 4.00
N ALA A 2 21.98 13.48 4.02
CA ALA A 2 21.50 12.17 3.58
C ALA A 2 21.73 12.01 2.07
N ASP A 3 22.19 10.83 1.63
CA ASP A 3 22.28 10.52 0.22
C ASP A 3 20.89 10.25 -0.40
N LEU A 4 20.86 9.99 -1.70
CA LEU A 4 19.59 9.77 -2.42
C LEU A 4 18.86 8.53 -1.91
N ASP A 5 19.57 7.44 -1.66
CA ASP A 5 18.96 6.21 -1.14
C ASP A 5 18.33 6.44 0.23
N ASP A 6 19.01 7.16 1.12
CA ASP A 6 18.47 7.51 2.45
C ASP A 6 17.20 8.37 2.32
N ARG A 7 17.21 9.37 1.42
CA ARG A 7 16.04 10.22 1.20
C ARG A 7 14.85 9.45 0.64
N ARG A 8 15.10 8.49 -0.26
CA ARG A 8 14.06 7.62 -0.81
C ARG A 8 13.46 6.72 0.27
N ILE A 9 14.29 6.16 1.14
CA ILE A 9 13.81 5.37 2.29
C ILE A 9 12.95 6.23 3.19
N GLU A 10 13.36 7.46 3.51
CA GLU A 10 12.55 8.36 4.33
C GLU A 10 11.23 8.75 3.65
N THR A 11 11.22 8.92 2.33
CA THR A 11 9.98 9.15 1.58
C THR A 11 9.01 7.98 1.72
N VAL A 12 9.50 6.75 1.58
CA VAL A 12 8.66 5.55 1.74
C VAL A 12 8.12 5.42 3.16
N LYS A 13 8.96 5.64 4.17
CA LYS A 13 8.53 5.61 5.57
C LYS A 13 7.44 6.64 5.84
N ARG A 14 7.60 7.86 5.34
CA ARG A 14 6.60 8.94 5.48
C ARG A 14 5.31 8.56 4.78
N HIS A 15 5.39 8.05 3.55
CA HIS A 15 4.26 7.58 2.78
C HIS A 15 3.45 6.54 3.57
N MET A 16 4.12 5.52 4.09
CA MET A 16 3.47 4.44 4.82
C MET A 16 2.86 4.92 6.15
N ALA A 17 3.51 5.84 6.85
CA ALA A 17 2.97 6.42 8.07
C ALA A 17 1.70 7.24 7.80
N LEU A 18 1.67 8.00 6.72
CA LEU A 18 0.50 8.80 6.34
C LEU A 18 -0.66 7.93 5.88
N GLU A 19 -0.41 6.75 5.34
CA GLU A 19 -1.46 5.79 5.00
C GLU A 19 -2.21 5.29 6.25
N ILE A 20 -1.53 5.16 7.38
CA ILE A 20 -2.15 4.73 8.65
C ILE A 20 -3.19 5.76 9.13
N THR A 21 -2.89 7.05 8.98
CA THR A 21 -3.78 8.12 9.43
C THR A 21 -4.78 8.56 8.37
N HIS A 22 -4.77 7.93 7.21
CA HIS A 22 -5.60 8.27 6.05
C HIS A 22 -5.42 9.72 5.59
N ASP A 23 -4.22 10.26 5.74
CA ASP A 23 -3.85 11.57 5.20
C ASP A 23 -3.54 11.42 3.71
N TRP A 24 -4.58 11.33 2.89
CA TRP A 24 -4.42 11.03 1.47
C TRP A 24 -3.74 12.16 0.71
N ASP A 25 -3.95 13.40 1.11
CA ASP A 25 -3.23 14.53 0.51
C ASP A 25 -1.73 14.40 0.80
N GLY A 26 -1.36 14.04 2.03
CA GLY A 26 0.02 13.80 2.42
C GLY A 26 0.63 12.60 1.67
N VAL A 27 -0.12 11.50 1.53
CA VAL A 27 0.32 10.33 0.77
C VAL A 27 0.58 10.72 -0.68
N LEU A 28 -0.35 11.42 -1.32
CA LEU A 28 -0.20 11.86 -2.71
C LEU A 28 0.99 12.81 -2.90
N ALA A 29 1.31 13.62 -1.89
CA ALA A 29 2.46 14.52 -1.94
C ALA A 29 3.81 13.78 -1.95
N THR A 30 3.84 12.50 -1.62
CA THR A 30 5.05 11.67 -1.72
C THR A 30 5.33 11.22 -3.16
N PHE A 31 4.36 11.34 -4.05
CA PHE A 31 4.49 10.99 -5.46
C PHE A 31 4.88 12.20 -6.30
N ASP A 32 5.65 11.95 -7.33
CA ASP A 32 5.77 12.86 -8.48
C ASP A 32 4.57 12.63 -9.40
N HIS A 33 4.26 11.36 -9.68
CA HIS A 33 3.05 10.95 -10.39
C HIS A 33 2.39 9.79 -9.63
N PRO A 34 1.17 9.98 -9.07
CA PRO A 34 0.50 8.91 -8.34
C PRO A 34 0.15 7.72 -9.24
N ARG A 35 0.65 6.54 -8.87
CA ARG A 35 0.37 5.30 -9.59
C ARG A 35 0.56 4.11 -8.68
N TYR A 36 -0.42 3.20 -8.69
CA TYR A 36 -0.36 1.89 -8.03
C TYR A 36 -0.57 0.79 -9.05
N GLU A 37 0.27 -0.23 -8.98
CA GLU A 37 0.07 -1.47 -9.73
C GLU A 37 -0.07 -2.61 -8.73
N LEU A 38 -1.27 -3.17 -8.62
CA LEU A 38 -1.53 -4.28 -7.71
C LEU A 38 -0.98 -5.57 -8.31
N MET A 39 0.07 -6.09 -7.70
CA MET A 39 0.70 -7.31 -8.17
C MET A 39 -0.14 -8.52 -7.76
N GLY A 40 -0.30 -9.46 -8.67
CA GLY A 40 -1.27 -10.54 -8.55
C GLY A 40 -2.47 -10.27 -9.47
N PRO A 41 -3.44 -9.43 -9.09
CA PRO A 41 -4.56 -9.13 -9.98
C PRO A 41 -4.18 -8.33 -11.24
N GLY A 42 -3.08 -7.59 -11.20
CA GLY A 42 -2.64 -6.78 -12.34
C GLY A 42 -3.43 -5.49 -12.55
N THR A 43 -4.19 -5.06 -11.56
CA THR A 43 -4.97 -3.83 -11.64
C THR A 43 -4.07 -2.62 -11.50
N VAL A 44 -4.27 -1.61 -12.34
CA VAL A 44 -3.51 -0.36 -12.35
C VAL A 44 -4.42 0.81 -12.01
N PHE A 45 -3.98 1.65 -11.07
CA PHE A 45 -4.61 2.92 -10.73
C PHE A 45 -3.61 4.02 -11.06
N ASP A 46 -3.86 4.76 -12.12
CA ASP A 46 -2.96 5.79 -12.63
C ASP A 46 -3.57 7.16 -12.51
N GLY A 47 -2.81 8.10 -11.92
CA GLY A 47 -3.23 9.47 -11.69
C GLY A 47 -3.98 9.69 -10.38
N GLU A 48 -4.12 10.95 -9.97
CA GLU A 48 -4.66 11.31 -8.66
C GLU A 48 -6.07 10.79 -8.43
N ALA A 49 -6.98 10.97 -9.40
CA ALA A 49 -8.37 10.57 -9.24
C ALA A 49 -8.51 9.05 -9.06
N ALA A 50 -7.80 8.26 -9.88
CA ALA A 50 -7.82 6.82 -9.79
C ALA A 50 -7.20 6.33 -8.47
N VAL A 51 -6.11 6.94 -8.04
CA VAL A 51 -5.43 6.57 -6.78
C VAL A 51 -6.29 6.92 -5.57
N ARG A 52 -6.99 8.05 -5.56
CA ARG A 52 -7.94 8.39 -4.49
C ARG A 52 -9.08 7.37 -4.44
N SER A 53 -9.58 6.93 -5.60
CA SER A 53 -10.61 5.89 -5.69
C SER A 53 -10.10 4.56 -5.09
N TYR A 54 -8.86 4.20 -5.39
CA TYR A 54 -8.21 3.02 -4.80
C TYR A 54 -8.13 3.13 -3.27
N PHE A 55 -7.71 4.27 -2.73
CA PHE A 55 -7.66 4.48 -1.28
C PHE A 55 -9.03 4.26 -0.64
N ALA A 56 -10.07 4.87 -1.17
CA ALA A 56 -11.42 4.72 -0.65
C ALA A 56 -11.89 3.26 -0.70
N MET A 57 -11.70 2.60 -1.84
CA MET A 57 -12.10 1.22 -2.06
C MET A 57 -11.37 0.25 -1.12
N SER A 58 -10.07 0.44 -0.93
CA SER A 58 -9.26 -0.46 -0.12
C SER A 58 -9.51 -0.32 1.38
N ARG A 59 -9.96 0.85 1.84
CA ARG A 59 -10.24 1.12 3.26
C ARG A 59 -11.70 0.92 3.64
N GLU A 60 -12.61 0.81 2.69
CA GLU A 60 -14.02 0.58 3.00
C GLU A 60 -14.23 -0.67 3.87
N PRO A 61 -13.68 -1.85 3.54
CA PRO A 61 -13.82 -3.02 4.39
C PRO A 61 -12.95 -2.98 5.65
N PHE A 62 -11.85 -2.24 5.65
CA PHE A 62 -10.85 -2.21 6.70
C PHE A 62 -10.49 -0.77 7.09
N PRO A 63 -11.41 -0.03 7.75
CA PRO A 63 -11.17 1.39 8.05
C PRO A 63 -10.02 1.64 9.04
N ASP A 64 -9.61 0.62 9.79
CA ASP A 64 -8.48 0.68 10.73
C ASP A 64 -7.18 0.10 10.13
N GLN A 65 -7.11 -0.08 8.81
CA GLN A 65 -5.93 -0.66 8.18
C GLN A 65 -4.66 0.10 8.56
N ALA A 66 -3.66 -0.66 8.98
CA ALA A 66 -2.37 -0.14 9.41
C ALA A 66 -1.22 -1.02 8.89
N ASN A 67 -0.01 -0.49 8.97
CA ASN A 67 1.19 -1.21 8.57
C ASN A 67 2.29 -1.07 9.62
N GLU A 68 3.20 -2.05 9.65
CA GLU A 68 4.37 -2.05 10.51
C GLU A 68 5.56 -2.57 9.70
N ILE A 69 6.55 -1.72 9.47
CA ILE A 69 7.72 -2.06 8.65
C ILE A 69 8.58 -3.10 9.36
N ILE A 70 8.92 -4.18 8.65
CA ILE A 70 9.82 -5.23 9.12
C ILE A 70 11.24 -4.93 8.64
N ALA A 71 11.40 -4.66 7.34
CA ALA A 71 12.68 -4.39 6.71
C ALA A 71 12.48 -3.47 5.51
N ILE A 72 13.43 -2.59 5.26
CA ILE A 72 13.39 -1.67 4.14
C ILE A 72 14.80 -1.48 3.60
N ALA A 73 14.94 -1.49 2.28
CA ALA A 73 16.23 -1.33 1.63
C ALA A 73 16.07 -0.60 0.30
N ALA A 74 17.07 0.17 -0.07
CA ALA A 74 17.13 0.85 -1.36
C ALA A 74 18.04 0.08 -2.33
N ASP A 75 17.62 0.02 -3.59
CA ASP A 75 18.43 -0.43 -4.71
C ASP A 75 18.59 0.76 -5.67
N GLY A 76 19.66 1.52 -5.48
CA GLY A 76 19.90 2.74 -6.26
C GLY A 76 20.19 2.47 -7.73
N GLU A 77 20.68 1.28 -8.07
CA GLU A 77 20.93 0.89 -9.46
C GLU A 77 19.62 0.77 -10.25
N HIS A 78 18.54 0.36 -9.59
CA HIS A 78 17.21 0.18 -10.21
C HIS A 78 16.19 1.24 -9.78
N ASP A 79 16.65 2.34 -9.18
CA ASP A 79 15.76 3.42 -8.72
C ASP A 79 14.57 2.92 -7.88
N THR A 80 14.83 1.98 -6.98
CA THR A 80 13.79 1.25 -6.26
C THR A 80 14.06 1.21 -4.76
N VAL A 81 12.98 1.29 -3.96
CA VAL A 81 12.99 0.93 -2.54
C VAL A 81 12.08 -0.27 -2.35
N LEU A 82 12.58 -1.28 -1.65
CA LEU A 82 11.83 -2.49 -1.31
C LEU A 82 11.52 -2.47 0.19
N VAL A 83 10.29 -2.81 0.54
CA VAL A 83 9.87 -2.86 1.93
C VAL A 83 9.06 -4.12 2.19
N GLU A 84 9.36 -4.77 3.32
CA GLU A 84 8.56 -5.88 3.86
C GLU A 84 7.92 -5.41 5.14
N PHE A 85 6.63 -5.72 5.31
CA PHE A 85 5.86 -5.20 6.44
C PHE A 85 4.67 -6.08 6.79
N TRP A 86 4.14 -5.87 8.01
CA TRP A 86 2.86 -6.41 8.41
C TRP A 86 1.76 -5.44 7.98
N LEU A 87 0.72 -5.97 7.35
CA LEU A 87 -0.52 -5.24 7.13
C LEU A 87 -1.57 -5.81 8.07
N THR A 88 -2.26 -4.91 8.78
CA THR A 88 -3.30 -5.28 9.74
C THR A 88 -4.59 -4.57 9.42
N GLY A 89 -5.70 -5.14 9.85
CA GLY A 89 -7.01 -4.53 9.71
C GLY A 89 -8.08 -5.37 10.36
N THR A 90 -9.24 -4.75 10.58
CA THR A 90 -10.43 -5.41 11.10
C THR A 90 -11.57 -5.25 10.09
N HIS A 91 -12.26 -6.34 9.80
CA HIS A 91 -13.35 -6.33 8.81
C HIS A 91 -14.59 -5.67 9.40
N LEU A 92 -14.68 -4.36 9.23
CA LEU A 92 -15.73 -3.51 9.82
C LEU A 92 -16.66 -2.90 8.77
N GLY A 93 -16.35 -3.05 7.48
CA GLY A 93 -17.16 -2.57 6.37
C GLY A 93 -17.36 -3.66 5.31
N PRO A 94 -18.24 -3.42 4.32
CA PRO A 94 -18.51 -4.42 3.29
C PRO A 94 -17.27 -4.69 2.44
N LEU A 95 -17.00 -5.96 2.17
CA LEU A 95 -15.91 -6.41 1.29
C LEU A 95 -16.50 -6.91 -0.02
N LYS A 96 -16.15 -6.25 -1.11
CA LYS A 96 -16.64 -6.60 -2.45
C LYS A 96 -15.68 -7.56 -3.12
N LEU A 97 -16.18 -8.75 -3.48
CA LEU A 97 -15.45 -9.80 -4.20
C LEU A 97 -16.21 -10.10 -5.51
N GLY A 98 -15.84 -9.41 -6.59
CA GLY A 98 -16.57 -9.52 -7.85
C GLY A 98 -18.02 -9.04 -7.67
N LEU A 99 -18.99 -9.91 -7.98
CA LEU A 99 -20.42 -9.61 -7.81
C LEU A 99 -20.93 -9.89 -6.40
N ARG A 100 -20.07 -10.43 -5.52
CA ARG A 100 -20.42 -10.83 -4.17
C ARG A 100 -19.97 -9.77 -3.18
N THR A 101 -20.82 -9.44 -2.21
CA THR A 101 -20.48 -8.59 -1.08
C THR A 101 -20.48 -9.41 0.21
N ILE A 102 -19.38 -9.34 0.94
CA ILE A 102 -19.25 -9.98 2.25
C ILE A 102 -19.51 -8.94 3.31
N GLU A 103 -20.56 -9.13 4.09
CA GLU A 103 -20.87 -8.24 5.21
C GLU A 103 -19.77 -8.32 6.30
N PRO A 104 -19.59 -7.26 7.10
CA PRO A 104 -18.55 -7.22 8.12
C PRO A 104 -18.59 -8.42 9.05
N THR A 105 -17.47 -9.11 9.20
CA THR A 105 -17.32 -10.26 10.10
C THR A 105 -16.83 -9.84 11.49
N GLY A 106 -16.29 -8.64 11.64
CA GLY A 106 -15.64 -8.18 12.87
C GLY A 106 -14.31 -8.85 13.15
N LYS A 107 -13.82 -9.73 12.26
CA LYS A 107 -12.56 -10.44 12.42
C LYS A 107 -11.40 -9.59 11.94
N ALA A 108 -10.24 -9.77 12.60
CA ALA A 108 -9.01 -9.09 12.27
C ALA A 108 -8.13 -9.97 11.38
N PHE A 109 -7.29 -9.33 10.58
CA PHE A 109 -6.21 -10.00 9.87
C PHE A 109 -4.87 -9.34 10.18
N ARG A 110 -3.81 -10.12 10.04
CA ARG A 110 -2.43 -9.67 10.08
C ARG A 110 -1.65 -10.50 9.08
N ILE A 111 -1.24 -9.90 7.97
CA ILE A 111 -0.53 -10.59 6.92
C ILE A 111 0.84 -9.96 6.68
N ARG A 112 1.78 -10.78 6.25
CA ARG A 112 3.11 -10.33 5.87
C ARG A 112 3.11 -10.10 4.37
N MET A 113 3.51 -8.91 3.96
CA MET A 113 3.54 -8.53 2.55
C MET A 113 4.74 -7.66 2.24
N ALA A 114 4.90 -7.34 0.98
CA ALA A 114 5.98 -6.49 0.51
C ALA A 114 5.45 -5.50 -0.51
N ALA A 115 6.19 -4.42 -0.72
CA ALA A 115 5.94 -3.48 -1.80
C ALA A 115 7.26 -3.01 -2.40
N SER A 116 7.26 -2.71 -3.69
CA SER A 116 8.34 -1.98 -4.32
C SER A 116 7.86 -0.59 -4.69
N PHE A 117 8.73 0.40 -4.46
CA PHE A 117 8.49 1.80 -4.79
C PHE A 117 9.51 2.22 -5.84
N GLU A 118 9.02 2.66 -6.98
CA GLU A 118 9.88 3.13 -8.08
C GLU A 118 10.00 4.65 -8.04
N PHE A 119 11.21 5.13 -8.35
CA PHE A 119 11.53 6.55 -8.40
C PHE A 119 12.09 6.91 -9.80
N ALA A 120 11.85 8.13 -10.25
CA ALA A 120 12.56 8.62 -11.42
C ALA A 120 14.05 8.82 -11.10
N PRO A 121 14.97 8.67 -12.07
CA PRO A 121 16.39 8.87 -11.82
C PRO A 121 16.68 10.23 -11.15
N GLY A 122 17.43 10.23 -10.06
CA GLY A 122 17.80 11.42 -9.31
C GLY A 122 16.71 12.00 -8.42
N SER A 123 15.51 11.44 -8.40
CA SER A 123 14.38 11.93 -7.61
C SER A 123 14.19 11.12 -6.33
N ASP A 124 13.71 11.77 -5.27
CA ASP A 124 13.26 11.15 -4.04
C ASP A 124 11.72 11.15 -3.93
N ARG A 125 11.01 11.34 -5.04
CA ARG A 125 9.57 11.27 -5.13
C ARG A 125 9.14 10.04 -5.92
N ILE A 126 8.09 9.36 -5.44
CA ILE A 126 7.65 8.07 -5.98
C ILE A 126 6.94 8.28 -7.33
N VAL A 127 7.16 7.36 -8.26
CA VAL A 127 6.43 7.34 -9.54
C VAL A 127 5.53 6.11 -9.69
N CYS A 128 5.71 5.09 -8.85
CA CYS A 128 4.83 3.93 -8.81
C CYS A 128 5.03 3.15 -7.51
N GLU A 129 3.94 2.71 -6.90
CA GLU A 129 3.97 1.69 -5.85
C GLU A 129 3.43 0.38 -6.40
N ARG A 130 4.13 -0.73 -6.13
CA ARG A 130 3.70 -2.09 -6.49
C ARG A 130 3.57 -2.92 -5.23
N PRO A 131 2.38 -3.01 -4.62
CA PRO A 131 2.17 -3.90 -3.49
C PRO A 131 2.02 -5.35 -3.96
N TYR A 132 2.71 -6.25 -3.25
CA TYR A 132 2.65 -7.70 -3.44
C TYR A 132 2.00 -8.30 -2.21
N TYR A 133 0.78 -8.81 -2.35
CA TYR A 133 0.07 -9.39 -1.21
C TYR A 133 -0.75 -10.60 -1.63
N ASP A 134 -0.99 -11.48 -0.67
CA ASP A 134 -1.83 -12.67 -0.85
C ASP A 134 -3.23 -12.38 -0.31
N GLN A 135 -4.17 -12.09 -1.21
CA GLN A 135 -5.56 -11.86 -0.83
C GLN A 135 -6.17 -13.09 -0.15
N SER A 136 -5.76 -14.30 -0.55
CA SER A 136 -6.25 -15.53 0.08
C SER A 136 -5.91 -15.57 1.57
N ALA A 137 -4.74 -15.04 1.96
CA ALA A 137 -4.36 -14.98 3.38
C ALA A 137 -5.31 -14.09 4.18
N VAL A 138 -5.73 -12.96 3.62
CA VAL A 138 -6.74 -12.09 4.25
C VAL A 138 -8.07 -12.84 4.38
N LEU A 139 -8.54 -13.45 3.30
CA LEU A 139 -9.83 -14.16 3.29
C LEU A 139 -9.84 -15.33 4.28
N ARG A 140 -8.74 -16.08 4.39
CA ARG A 140 -8.61 -17.16 5.39
C ARG A 140 -8.67 -16.61 6.81
N ALA A 141 -7.99 -15.50 7.08
CA ALA A 141 -8.03 -14.87 8.41
C ALA A 141 -9.44 -14.42 8.80
N LEU A 142 -10.24 -14.00 7.82
CA LEU A 142 -11.63 -13.59 8.04
C LEU A 142 -12.61 -14.77 8.05
N GLY A 143 -12.15 -15.99 7.80
CA GLY A 143 -12.98 -17.18 7.76
C GLY A 143 -13.90 -17.26 6.53
N ILE A 144 -13.56 -16.57 5.45
CA ILE A 144 -14.36 -16.53 4.21
C ILE A 144 -13.99 -17.71 3.29
N VAL A 145 -12.77 -18.18 3.36
CA VAL A 145 -12.28 -19.34 2.62
C VAL A 145 -11.56 -20.32 3.53
#